data_6b936ce9405b41307e89005156292554
#
_entry.id   6b936ce9405b41307e89005156292554
#
_cell.length_a   1.000
_cell.length_b   1.000
_cell.length_c   1.000
_cell.angle_alpha   90.00
_cell.angle_beta   90.00
_cell.angle_gamma   90.00
#
_symmetry.space_group_name_H-M   'P 1'
#
loop_
_entity.id
_entity.type
_entity.pdbx_description
1 polymer ?
#
loop_
_entity_poly.entity_id
_entity_poly.type
_entity_poly.pdbx_seq_one_letter_code
_entity_poly.pdbx_strand_id
1 'polypeptide(L)'
;MRKSDFTLPTLDDLFSTQAERDDAKLERVRNIPLAELHPFKGHPFKVQNNEEMQRMIESIRKVGAITPALARPLPDGGYELISGHRRLAACQVLGVETMPVIVRELSDDEAVIAMVDANLQRETILPSEKAFAYKMKLDAIKHQGVTSAQVGQKLLSVEKVADDAGESRNQIKRYIRLTYLIPELLSMVDDGKIAFNPAVELSYLDSYQQRAVLDAMALNDCTPSHAQSIRLKKLAQEGLLDDQIVYAVLAETKPNQQEQLKFKREELRKYFPSGYTEEQMRRDIIKGLELLKRQRERNRDVR
;
A
#
# COMPACT_ATOMS: atom_id res chain seq x y z
N MET A 1 12.27 7.53 48.23
CA MET A 1 11.99 8.99 48.22
C MET A 1 12.26 9.48 46.80
N ARG A 2 11.19 9.74 46.04
CA ARG A 2 11.30 10.36 44.71
C ARG A 2 11.46 11.87 44.91
N LYS A 3 12.56 12.44 44.41
CA LYS A 3 12.70 13.89 44.32
C LYS A 3 11.71 14.38 43.25
N SER A 4 10.70 15.12 43.65
CA SER A 4 9.87 15.91 42.76
C SER A 4 10.74 17.05 42.22
N ASP A 5 11.07 17.04 40.92
CA ASP A 5 11.62 18.20 40.25
C ASP A 5 10.56 19.32 40.24
N PHE A 6 10.63 20.16 41.20
CA PHE A 6 9.83 21.37 41.30
C PHE A 6 10.55 22.44 40.46
N THR A 7 10.18 22.56 39.21
CA THR A 7 10.61 23.68 38.34
C THR A 7 9.81 24.91 38.79
N LEU A 8 10.49 25.91 39.30
CA LEU A 8 9.88 27.21 39.62
C LEU A 8 9.36 27.85 38.32
N PRO A 9 8.11 28.35 38.30
CA PRO A 9 7.59 29.09 37.16
C PRO A 9 8.47 30.28 36.83
N THR A 10 8.66 30.55 35.55
CA THR A 10 9.42 31.72 35.08
C THR A 10 8.68 33.01 35.44
N LEU A 11 9.38 34.15 35.53
CA LEU A 11 8.75 35.45 35.80
C LEU A 11 7.65 35.77 34.79
N ASP A 12 7.79 35.38 33.54
CA ASP A 12 6.77 35.53 32.49
C ASP A 12 5.50 34.68 32.76
N ASP A 13 5.65 33.49 33.32
CA ASP A 13 4.50 32.64 33.73
C ASP A 13 3.67 33.25 34.86
N LEU A 14 4.27 34.11 35.70
CA LEU A 14 3.60 34.76 36.83
C LEU A 14 2.81 36.02 36.42
N PHE A 15 3.17 36.65 35.29
CA PHE A 15 2.56 37.91 34.84
C PHE A 15 1.64 37.74 33.61
N SER A 16 1.61 36.56 32.97
CA SER A 16 0.68 36.31 31.87
C SER A 16 -0.73 36.02 32.42
N THR A 17 -1.73 36.64 31.81
CA THR A 17 -3.15 36.35 32.10
C THR A 17 -3.52 34.95 31.56
N GLN A 18 -4.60 34.33 32.10
CA GLN A 18 -5.08 33.04 31.60
C GLN A 18 -5.40 33.13 30.10
N ALA A 19 -5.95 34.25 29.63
CA ALA A 19 -6.23 34.49 28.21
C ALA A 19 -4.97 34.50 27.34
N GLU A 20 -3.86 35.10 27.82
CA GLU A 20 -2.57 35.11 27.12
C GLU A 20 -1.93 33.73 27.08
N ARG A 21 -2.07 32.92 28.14
CA ARG A 21 -1.62 31.53 28.17
C ARG A 21 -2.41 30.64 27.21
N ASP A 22 -3.72 30.86 27.12
CA ASP A 22 -4.58 30.12 26.20
C ASP A 22 -4.33 30.57 24.74
N ASP A 23 -4.07 31.87 24.50
CA ASP A 23 -3.69 32.41 23.17
C ASP A 23 -2.27 31.93 22.74
N ALA A 24 -1.33 31.77 23.70
CA ALA A 24 0.00 31.21 23.43
C ALA A 24 -0.06 29.71 23.04
N LYS A 25 -1.10 28.98 23.49
CA LYS A 25 -1.34 27.57 23.10
C LYS A 25 -2.05 27.42 21.78
N LEU A 26 -2.62 28.52 21.20
CA LEU A 26 -3.28 28.47 19.91
C LEU A 26 -2.24 28.21 18.81
N GLU A 27 -2.54 27.26 17.95
CA GLU A 27 -1.73 26.98 16.78
C GLU A 27 -1.73 28.16 15.82
N ARG A 28 -0.59 28.81 15.66
CA ARG A 28 -0.42 29.95 14.75
C ARG A 28 0.25 29.51 13.47
N VAL A 29 -0.33 29.94 12.33
CA VAL A 29 0.32 29.80 11.03
C VAL A 29 1.49 30.77 10.96
N ARG A 30 2.69 30.25 10.65
CA ARG A 30 3.92 31.03 10.44
C ARG A 30 4.39 30.85 9.00
N ASN A 31 4.85 31.92 8.37
CA ASN A 31 5.56 31.81 7.10
C ASN A 31 7.02 31.45 7.36
N ILE A 32 7.39 30.23 7.01
CA ILE A 32 8.72 29.67 7.24
C ILE A 32 9.48 29.61 5.91
N PRO A 33 10.77 30.05 5.88
CA PRO A 33 11.62 29.93 4.70
C PRO A 33 11.72 28.47 4.25
N LEU A 34 11.62 28.22 2.93
CA LEU A 34 11.72 26.86 2.40
C LEU A 34 13.07 26.19 2.71
N ALA A 35 14.13 27.01 2.88
CA ALA A 35 15.47 26.53 3.24
C ALA A 35 15.54 25.91 4.65
N GLU A 36 14.61 26.29 5.55
CA GLU A 36 14.53 25.75 6.93
C GLU A 36 13.61 24.54 7.03
N LEU A 37 12.92 24.16 5.94
CA LEU A 37 12.00 23.02 5.91
C LEU A 37 12.69 21.78 5.37
N HIS A 38 12.85 20.78 6.22
CA HIS A 38 13.49 19.51 5.89
C HIS A 38 12.42 18.43 5.68
N PRO A 39 12.55 17.57 4.65
CA PRO A 39 11.63 16.45 4.46
C PRO A 39 11.66 15.49 5.65
N PHE A 40 10.52 14.86 5.97
CA PHE A 40 10.43 13.81 6.98
C PHE A 40 11.35 12.64 6.63
N LYS A 41 12.18 12.21 7.58
CA LYS A 41 13.13 11.11 7.38
C LYS A 41 12.38 9.79 7.16
N GLY A 42 12.63 9.13 6.03
CA GLY A 42 11.98 7.86 5.70
C GLY A 42 10.51 7.99 5.27
N HIS A 43 10.10 9.16 4.78
CA HIS A 43 8.74 9.42 4.29
C HIS A 43 8.33 8.40 3.21
N PRO A 44 7.29 7.58 3.43
CA PRO A 44 6.93 6.49 2.53
C PRO A 44 6.22 6.96 1.25
N PHE A 45 5.57 8.12 1.30
CA PHE A 45 4.76 8.64 0.20
C PHE A 45 5.61 9.44 -0.78
N LYS A 46 5.61 9.03 -2.05
CA LYS A 46 6.39 9.68 -3.11
C LYS A 46 5.72 10.96 -3.59
N VAL A 47 6.52 11.98 -3.84
CA VAL A 47 6.06 13.17 -4.56
C VAL A 47 6.22 12.90 -6.05
N GLN A 48 5.11 12.62 -6.72
CA GLN A 48 5.10 12.33 -8.16
C GLN A 48 4.81 13.59 -8.95
N ASN A 49 5.51 13.76 -10.08
CA ASN A 49 5.23 14.85 -11.02
C ASN A 49 4.13 14.40 -12.02
N ASN A 50 2.89 14.42 -11.55
CA ASN A 50 1.70 14.06 -12.31
C ASN A 50 0.79 15.27 -12.56
N GLU A 51 -0.33 15.08 -13.26
CA GLU A 51 -1.30 16.16 -13.54
C GLU A 51 -1.80 16.85 -12.28
N GLU A 52 -2.00 16.11 -11.18
CA GLU A 52 -2.43 16.70 -9.91
C GLU A 52 -1.36 17.65 -9.34
N MET A 53 -0.07 17.30 -9.52
CA MET A 53 1.03 18.18 -9.12
C MET A 53 1.05 19.46 -9.96
N GLN A 54 0.82 19.36 -11.27
CA GLN A 54 0.75 20.52 -12.15
C GLN A 54 -0.43 21.43 -11.77
N ARG A 55 -1.60 20.86 -11.48
CA ARG A 55 -2.75 21.62 -10.97
C ARG A 55 -2.44 22.33 -9.64
N MET A 56 -1.72 21.68 -8.75
CA MET A 56 -1.28 22.27 -7.48
C MET A 56 -0.31 23.43 -7.71
N ILE A 57 0.69 23.28 -8.58
CA ILE A 57 1.63 24.35 -8.95
C ILE A 57 0.87 25.56 -9.52
N GLU A 58 -0.08 25.32 -10.43
CA GLU A 58 -0.90 26.40 -10.98
C GLU A 58 -1.78 27.09 -9.93
N SER A 59 -2.36 26.33 -9.02
CA SER A 59 -3.16 26.88 -7.91
C SER A 59 -2.30 27.76 -7.01
N ILE A 60 -1.12 27.27 -6.59
CA ILE A 60 -0.20 28.03 -5.74
C ILE A 60 0.31 29.30 -6.47
N ARG A 61 0.55 29.22 -7.78
CA ARG A 61 0.92 30.39 -8.58
C ARG A 61 -0.15 31.49 -8.58
N LYS A 62 -1.44 31.10 -8.59
CA LYS A 62 -2.56 32.05 -8.67
C LYS A 62 -2.92 32.66 -7.31
N VAL A 63 -2.96 31.88 -6.28
CA VAL A 63 -3.54 32.27 -4.98
C VAL A 63 -2.62 32.05 -3.78
N GLY A 64 -1.40 31.58 -4.01
CA GLY A 64 -0.48 31.19 -2.95
C GLY A 64 -0.82 29.85 -2.29
N ALA A 65 0.01 29.42 -1.35
CA ALA A 65 -0.24 28.22 -0.55
C ALA A 65 -1.21 28.55 0.60
N ILE A 66 -2.52 28.46 0.36
CA ILE A 66 -3.54 28.84 1.35
C ILE A 66 -3.58 27.87 2.53
N THR A 67 -3.49 26.57 2.28
CA THR A 67 -3.54 25.56 3.35
C THR A 67 -2.17 25.41 3.99
N PRO A 68 -2.00 25.63 5.30
CA PRO A 68 -0.70 25.52 5.95
C PRO A 68 -0.21 24.06 5.98
N ALA A 69 1.10 23.89 5.90
CA ALA A 69 1.76 22.61 6.17
C ALA A 69 1.85 22.36 7.68
N LEU A 70 2.17 21.13 8.09
CA LEU A 70 2.47 20.78 9.47
C LEU A 70 3.97 20.43 9.57
N ALA A 71 4.66 21.01 10.55
CA ALA A 71 6.06 20.70 10.82
C ALA A 71 6.33 20.67 12.33
N ARG A 72 7.47 20.08 12.72
CA ARG A 72 7.98 20.13 14.08
C ARG A 72 9.39 20.75 14.10
N PRO A 73 9.82 21.38 15.20
CA PRO A 73 11.19 21.89 15.31
C PRO A 73 12.19 20.73 15.36
N LEU A 74 13.37 20.95 14.79
CA LEU A 74 14.51 20.04 14.91
C LEU A 74 15.47 20.53 15.97
N PRO A 75 16.15 19.62 16.71
CA PRO A 75 17.11 19.99 17.75
C PRO A 75 18.28 20.84 17.23
N ASP A 76 18.71 20.58 15.99
CA ASP A 76 19.84 21.26 15.34
C ASP A 76 19.42 22.55 14.61
N GLY A 77 18.17 22.98 14.76
CA GLY A 77 17.56 24.11 14.07
C GLY A 77 16.80 23.74 12.80
N GLY A 78 15.93 24.63 12.35
CA GLY A 78 14.99 24.36 11.27
C GLY A 78 13.81 23.48 11.69
N TYR A 79 13.07 22.97 10.71
CA TYR A 79 11.80 22.26 10.94
C TYR A 79 11.73 21.01 10.08
N GLU A 80 11.27 19.89 10.64
CA GLU A 80 10.93 18.67 9.91
C GLU A 80 9.48 18.72 9.47
N LEU A 81 9.25 18.58 8.17
CA LEU A 81 7.93 18.67 7.56
C LEU A 81 7.14 17.36 7.75
N ILE A 82 6.07 17.38 8.53
CA ILE A 82 5.21 16.23 8.81
C ILE A 82 4.18 16.04 7.69
N SER A 83 3.56 17.12 7.22
CA SER A 83 2.66 17.08 6.07
C SER A 83 2.85 18.30 5.16
N GLY A 84 2.50 18.16 3.87
CA GLY A 84 2.62 19.24 2.89
C GLY A 84 3.82 19.12 1.95
N HIS A 85 4.47 17.96 1.84
CA HIS A 85 5.63 17.72 0.95
C HIS A 85 5.36 18.09 -0.51
N ARG A 86 4.14 17.83 -1.03
CA ARG A 86 3.75 18.25 -2.38
C ARG A 86 3.68 19.77 -2.52
N ARG A 87 3.21 20.48 -1.47
CA ARG A 87 3.17 21.96 -1.45
C ARG A 87 4.57 22.54 -1.37
N LEU A 88 5.45 21.96 -0.55
CA LEU A 88 6.85 22.33 -0.50
C LEU A 88 7.49 22.21 -1.89
N ALA A 89 7.34 21.05 -2.55
CA ALA A 89 7.88 20.85 -3.90
C ALA A 89 7.30 21.84 -4.93
N ALA A 90 6.00 22.15 -4.86
CA ALA A 90 5.38 23.12 -5.73
C ALA A 90 5.91 24.55 -5.49
N CYS A 91 6.10 24.95 -4.22
CA CYS A 91 6.71 26.24 -3.86
C CYS A 91 8.16 26.34 -4.35
N GLN A 92 8.94 25.24 -4.24
CA GLN A 92 10.31 25.18 -4.79
C GLN A 92 10.34 25.38 -6.30
N VAL A 93 9.45 24.72 -7.05
CA VAL A 93 9.33 24.89 -8.51
C VAL A 93 8.98 26.33 -8.89
N LEU A 94 8.15 26.99 -8.08
CA LEU A 94 7.74 28.40 -8.32
C LEU A 94 8.77 29.42 -7.83
N GLY A 95 9.82 29.03 -7.13
CA GLY A 95 10.80 29.96 -6.55
C GLY A 95 10.26 30.83 -5.42
N VAL A 96 9.21 30.35 -4.70
CA VAL A 96 8.65 31.05 -3.54
C VAL A 96 9.63 30.91 -2.35
N GLU A 97 9.87 32.00 -1.62
CA GLU A 97 10.86 32.00 -0.52
C GLU A 97 10.32 31.35 0.77
N THR A 98 9.02 31.53 1.04
CA THR A 98 8.38 31.06 2.28
C THR A 98 7.09 30.32 2.02
N MET A 99 6.65 29.45 2.93
CA MET A 99 5.31 28.85 2.89
C MET A 99 4.65 28.87 4.28
N PRO A 100 3.30 28.90 4.33
CA PRO A 100 2.58 28.86 5.59
C PRO A 100 2.70 27.46 6.25
N VAL A 101 3.09 27.42 7.52
CA VAL A 101 3.32 26.22 8.30
C VAL A 101 2.75 26.38 9.70
N ILE A 102 2.11 25.34 10.22
CA ILE A 102 1.78 25.18 11.63
C ILE A 102 2.93 24.38 12.27
N VAL A 103 3.52 24.94 13.30
CA VAL A 103 4.59 24.26 14.04
C VAL A 103 4.02 23.66 15.31
N ARG A 104 4.22 22.34 15.48
CA ARG A 104 3.85 21.59 16.70
C ARG A 104 5.07 20.90 17.29
N GLU A 105 5.16 20.92 18.60
CA GLU A 105 6.07 20.04 19.35
C GLU A 105 5.53 18.62 19.31
N LEU A 106 6.19 17.74 18.60
CA LEU A 106 5.80 16.33 18.44
C LEU A 106 7.01 15.43 18.72
N SER A 107 6.80 14.39 19.49
CA SER A 107 7.75 13.28 19.60
C SER A 107 7.89 12.55 18.26
N ASP A 108 8.89 11.69 18.12
CA ASP A 108 9.12 10.91 16.89
C ASP A 108 7.91 10.03 16.53
N ASP A 109 7.34 9.36 17.53
CA ASP A 109 6.17 8.50 17.32
C ASP A 109 4.91 9.30 16.95
N GLU A 110 4.67 10.45 17.59
CA GLU A 110 3.55 11.34 17.24
C GLU A 110 3.71 11.93 15.85
N ALA A 111 4.92 12.30 15.48
CA ALA A 111 5.22 12.80 14.14
C ALA A 111 4.97 11.74 13.05
N VAL A 112 5.37 10.48 13.28
CA VAL A 112 5.07 9.35 12.38
C VAL A 112 3.56 9.15 12.25
N ILE A 113 2.82 9.11 13.36
CA ILE A 113 1.37 8.91 13.35
C ILE A 113 0.69 10.06 12.57
N ALA A 114 1.02 11.30 12.89
CA ALA A 114 0.45 12.48 12.21
C ALA A 114 0.76 12.49 10.70
N MET A 115 1.99 12.12 10.32
CA MET A 115 2.42 12.02 8.92
C MET A 115 1.60 10.96 8.17
N VAL A 116 1.44 9.77 8.76
CA VAL A 116 0.67 8.68 8.14
C VAL A 116 -0.80 9.07 8.00
N ASP A 117 -1.43 9.60 9.06
CA ASP A 117 -2.84 9.98 9.05
C ASP A 117 -3.16 11.07 8.02
N ALA A 118 -2.28 12.07 7.90
CA ALA A 118 -2.42 13.12 6.89
C ALA A 118 -2.33 12.61 5.43
N ASN A 119 -1.72 11.46 5.20
CA ASN A 119 -1.54 10.90 3.86
C ASN A 119 -2.50 9.75 3.54
N LEU A 120 -3.03 9.02 4.53
CA LEU A 120 -3.99 7.94 4.30
C LEU A 120 -5.34 8.43 3.75
N GLN A 121 -5.62 9.73 3.84
CA GLN A 121 -6.84 10.34 3.29
C GLN A 121 -6.76 10.67 1.79
N ARG A 122 -5.62 10.37 1.12
CA ARG A 122 -5.48 10.59 -0.33
C ARG A 122 -6.34 9.59 -1.11
N GLU A 123 -6.92 10.03 -2.22
CA GLU A 123 -7.72 9.17 -3.10
C GLU A 123 -6.91 8.01 -3.70
N THR A 124 -5.67 8.28 -4.07
CA THR A 124 -4.76 7.29 -4.68
C THR A 124 -3.48 7.16 -3.86
N ILE A 125 -3.27 5.97 -3.29
CA ILE A 125 -2.06 5.61 -2.54
C ILE A 125 -1.55 4.28 -3.11
N LEU A 126 -0.26 4.23 -3.44
CA LEU A 126 0.35 3.00 -3.94
C LEU A 126 0.35 1.89 -2.87
N PRO A 127 0.27 0.61 -3.28
CA PRO A 127 0.35 -0.51 -2.34
C PRO A 127 1.61 -0.49 -1.47
N SER A 128 2.77 -0.12 -2.04
CA SER A 128 4.02 0.04 -1.28
C SER A 128 3.93 1.16 -0.25
N GLU A 129 3.35 2.31 -0.61
CA GLU A 129 3.18 3.45 0.30
C GLU A 129 2.30 3.08 1.48
N LYS A 130 1.15 2.41 1.24
CA LYS A 130 0.29 1.87 2.32
C LYS A 130 1.03 0.87 3.21
N ALA A 131 1.83 -0.02 2.60
CA ALA A 131 2.57 -1.04 3.32
C ALA A 131 3.56 -0.43 4.32
N PHE A 132 4.39 0.50 3.88
CA PHE A 132 5.35 1.18 4.75
C PHE A 132 4.68 2.12 5.74
N ALA A 133 3.64 2.85 5.34
CA ALA A 133 2.88 3.73 6.23
C ALA A 133 2.26 2.95 7.40
N TYR A 134 1.57 1.84 7.13
CA TYR A 134 0.99 1.00 8.18
C TYR A 134 2.04 0.38 9.08
N LYS A 135 3.19 -0.04 8.53
CA LYS A 135 4.30 -0.55 9.32
C LYS A 135 4.84 0.51 10.28
N MET A 136 5.13 1.71 9.76
CA MET A 136 5.64 2.83 10.56
C MET A 136 4.65 3.22 11.67
N LYS A 137 3.36 3.38 11.34
CA LYS A 137 2.32 3.71 12.32
C LYS A 137 2.18 2.63 13.39
N LEU A 138 2.20 1.35 12.98
CA LEU A 138 2.14 0.23 13.92
C LEU A 138 3.33 0.20 14.88
N ASP A 139 4.53 0.48 14.37
CA ASP A 139 5.75 0.48 15.19
C ASP A 139 5.77 1.69 16.14
N ALA A 140 5.34 2.88 15.71
CA ALA A 140 5.17 4.05 16.55
C ALA A 140 4.17 3.82 17.70
N ILE A 141 2.99 3.24 17.40
CA ILE A 141 1.98 2.91 18.42
C ILE A 141 2.51 1.88 19.43
N LYS A 142 3.31 0.91 19.00
CA LYS A 142 3.93 -0.06 19.92
C LYS A 142 4.97 0.60 20.83
N HIS A 143 5.78 1.54 20.33
CA HIS A 143 6.75 2.28 21.15
C HIS A 143 6.05 3.08 22.23
N GLN A 144 4.96 3.77 21.92
CA GLN A 144 4.14 4.48 22.94
C GLN A 144 3.54 3.54 23.98
N GLY A 145 3.23 2.28 23.62
CA GLY A 145 2.66 1.27 24.52
C GLY A 145 3.66 0.55 25.42
N VAL A 146 4.96 0.61 25.13
CA VAL A 146 6.04 -0.09 25.90
C VAL A 146 6.19 0.43 27.33
N THR A 147 5.65 1.61 27.64
CA THR A 147 5.58 2.13 29.03
C THR A 147 4.61 1.38 29.94
N SER A 148 3.78 0.46 29.40
CA SER A 148 2.87 -0.39 30.18
C SER A 148 2.89 -1.83 29.66
N ALA A 149 3.69 -2.68 30.33
CA ALA A 149 3.93 -4.08 29.98
C ALA A 149 2.67 -4.94 30.08
N GLN A 150 2.09 -5.36 28.93
CA GLN A 150 1.23 -6.56 28.86
C GLN A 150 1.11 -7.13 27.42
N VAL A 151 1.09 -8.46 27.32
CA VAL A 151 1.04 -9.27 26.07
C VAL A 151 -0.24 -9.01 25.21
N GLY A 152 -1.29 -8.41 25.79
CA GLY A 152 -2.52 -8.04 25.07
C GLY A 152 -2.39 -6.84 24.12
N GLN A 153 -1.37 -6.01 24.28
CA GLN A 153 -1.23 -4.74 23.53
C GLN A 153 -0.89 -4.88 22.05
N LYS A 154 -0.27 -5.98 21.62
CA LYS A 154 0.07 -6.20 20.21
C LYS A 154 -1.15 -6.36 19.31
N LEU A 155 -2.24 -6.92 19.85
CA LEU A 155 -3.53 -7.03 19.17
C LEU A 155 -4.22 -5.66 19.11
N LEU A 156 -4.22 -4.91 20.22
CA LEU A 156 -4.80 -3.58 20.32
C LEU A 156 -4.13 -2.57 19.35
N SER A 157 -2.82 -2.67 19.17
CA SER A 157 -2.08 -1.77 18.25
C SER A 157 -2.49 -1.95 16.78
N VAL A 158 -2.68 -3.20 16.32
CA VAL A 158 -3.15 -3.47 14.96
C VAL A 158 -4.61 -3.08 14.79
N GLU A 159 -5.45 -3.26 15.82
CA GLU A 159 -6.84 -2.80 15.84
C GLU A 159 -6.91 -1.29 15.67
N LYS A 160 -6.14 -0.54 16.46
CA LYS A 160 -6.10 0.91 16.36
C LYS A 160 -5.71 1.39 14.97
N VAL A 161 -4.67 0.80 14.34
CA VAL A 161 -4.31 1.13 12.95
C VAL A 161 -5.44 0.80 11.97
N ALA A 162 -6.14 -0.31 12.19
CA ALA A 162 -7.24 -0.75 11.32
C ALA A 162 -8.46 0.18 11.42
N ASP A 163 -8.83 0.55 12.64
CA ASP A 163 -9.95 1.46 12.92
C ASP A 163 -9.67 2.85 12.32
N ASP A 164 -8.46 3.40 12.54
CA ASP A 164 -8.05 4.70 12.00
C ASP A 164 -8.02 4.71 10.46
N ALA A 165 -7.68 3.58 9.83
CA ALA A 165 -7.61 3.44 8.38
C ALA A 165 -8.92 3.02 7.72
N GLY A 166 -9.94 2.63 8.50
CA GLY A 166 -11.19 2.07 7.99
C GLY A 166 -11.01 0.72 7.28
N GLU A 167 -9.97 -0.04 7.62
CA GLU A 167 -9.64 -1.32 7.02
C GLU A 167 -9.70 -2.47 8.05
N SER A 168 -9.79 -3.73 7.57
CA SER A 168 -9.75 -4.86 8.51
C SER A 168 -8.32 -5.13 9.03
N ARG A 169 -8.20 -5.68 10.23
CA ARG A 169 -6.92 -6.12 10.81
C ARG A 169 -6.12 -7.04 9.89
N ASN A 170 -6.82 -7.93 9.19
CA ASN A 170 -6.18 -8.83 8.24
C ASN A 170 -5.62 -8.09 7.04
N GLN A 171 -6.33 -7.07 6.56
CA GLN A 171 -5.88 -6.25 5.44
C GLN A 171 -4.63 -5.44 5.81
N ILE A 172 -4.61 -4.83 7.01
CA ILE A 172 -3.41 -4.14 7.53
C ILE A 172 -2.19 -5.08 7.57
N LYS A 173 -2.35 -6.29 8.14
CA LYS A 173 -1.27 -7.29 8.19
C LYS A 173 -0.77 -7.67 6.80
N ARG A 174 -1.68 -7.81 5.83
CA ARG A 174 -1.34 -8.14 4.45
C ARG A 174 -0.60 -7.01 3.74
N TYR A 175 -1.00 -5.75 3.95
CA TYR A 175 -0.22 -4.61 3.45
C TYR A 175 1.18 -4.58 4.06
N ILE A 176 1.29 -4.66 5.39
CA ILE A 176 2.59 -4.70 6.08
C ILE A 176 3.47 -5.83 5.52
N ARG A 177 2.86 -6.97 5.16
CA ARG A 177 3.60 -8.10 4.59
C ARG A 177 4.32 -7.74 3.27
N LEU A 178 3.79 -6.82 2.46
CA LEU A 178 4.45 -6.36 1.23
C LEU A 178 5.82 -5.70 1.48
N THR A 179 6.08 -5.17 2.68
CA THR A 179 7.39 -4.58 3.02
C THR A 179 8.55 -5.59 3.04
N TYR A 180 8.26 -6.89 2.94
CA TYR A 180 9.25 -7.98 2.84
C TYR A 180 9.56 -8.39 1.40
N LEU A 181 8.92 -7.75 0.41
CA LEU A 181 9.28 -7.95 -1.00
C LEU A 181 10.57 -7.21 -1.33
N ILE A 182 11.35 -7.80 -2.25
CA ILE A 182 12.47 -7.08 -2.87
C ILE A 182 11.93 -5.87 -3.65
N PRO A 183 12.71 -4.78 -3.77
CA PRO A 183 12.25 -3.53 -4.37
C PRO A 183 11.67 -3.70 -5.77
N GLU A 184 12.24 -4.59 -6.59
CA GLU A 184 11.81 -4.85 -7.95
C GLU A 184 10.40 -5.45 -8.01
N LEU A 185 10.11 -6.46 -7.19
CA LEU A 185 8.77 -7.06 -7.10
C LEU A 185 7.75 -6.07 -6.53
N LEU A 186 8.16 -5.29 -5.52
CA LEU A 186 7.29 -4.27 -4.93
C LEU A 186 6.93 -3.17 -5.95
N SER A 187 7.90 -2.75 -6.79
CA SER A 187 7.62 -1.83 -7.90
C SER A 187 6.63 -2.41 -8.91
N MET A 188 6.73 -3.71 -9.21
CA MET A 188 5.77 -4.37 -10.11
C MET A 188 4.35 -4.44 -9.51
N VAL A 189 4.22 -4.46 -8.18
CA VAL A 189 2.92 -4.36 -7.51
C VAL A 189 2.35 -2.95 -7.65
N ASP A 190 3.18 -1.92 -7.47
CA ASP A 190 2.79 -0.53 -7.65
C ASP A 190 2.36 -0.24 -9.11
N ASP A 191 3.05 -0.84 -10.08
CA ASP A 191 2.72 -0.77 -11.50
C ASP A 191 1.46 -1.59 -11.89
N GLY A 192 0.89 -2.36 -10.97
CA GLY A 192 -0.25 -3.25 -11.25
C GLY A 192 0.09 -4.50 -12.07
N LYS A 193 1.39 -4.78 -12.33
CA LYS A 193 1.84 -5.98 -13.05
C LYS A 193 1.65 -7.25 -12.22
N ILE A 194 1.88 -7.15 -10.91
CA ILE A 194 1.60 -8.22 -9.94
C ILE A 194 0.40 -7.78 -9.09
N ALA A 195 -0.64 -8.60 -9.06
CA ALA A 195 -1.81 -8.35 -8.22
C ALA A 195 -1.47 -8.47 -6.72
N PHE A 196 -2.23 -7.78 -5.86
CA PHE A 196 -2.00 -7.73 -4.42
C PHE A 196 -1.92 -9.11 -3.75
N ASN A 197 -2.86 -10.03 -4.08
CA ASN A 197 -2.89 -11.35 -3.45
C ASN A 197 -1.66 -12.20 -3.76
N PRO A 198 -1.24 -12.40 -5.03
CA PRO A 198 0.03 -13.03 -5.35
C PRO A 198 1.23 -12.39 -4.62
N ALA A 199 1.31 -11.06 -4.61
CA ALA A 199 2.40 -10.33 -3.98
C ALA A 199 2.53 -10.63 -2.47
N VAL A 200 1.39 -10.70 -1.75
CA VAL A 200 1.37 -11.09 -0.34
C VAL A 200 1.93 -12.50 -0.14
N GLU A 201 1.58 -13.46 -1.00
CA GLU A 201 2.12 -14.82 -0.90
C GLU A 201 3.62 -14.89 -1.21
N LEU A 202 4.07 -14.14 -2.24
CA LEU A 202 5.50 -14.05 -2.60
C LEU A 202 6.35 -13.41 -1.49
N SER A 203 5.79 -12.53 -0.68
CA SER A 203 6.49 -11.89 0.43
C SER A 203 6.90 -12.87 1.55
N TYR A 204 6.44 -14.11 1.52
CA TYR A 204 6.87 -15.18 2.44
C TYR A 204 8.13 -15.92 1.98
N LEU A 205 8.54 -15.72 0.74
CA LEU A 205 9.79 -16.21 0.19
C LEU A 205 10.96 -15.37 0.74
N ASP A 206 12.14 -15.97 0.84
CA ASP A 206 13.35 -15.22 1.13
C ASP A 206 13.80 -14.38 -0.09
N SER A 207 14.79 -13.52 0.09
CA SER A 207 15.26 -12.61 -0.97
C SER A 207 15.87 -13.33 -2.17
N TYR A 208 16.50 -14.49 -1.97
CA TYR A 208 17.04 -15.31 -3.05
C TYR A 208 15.92 -15.93 -3.89
N GLN A 209 14.96 -16.56 -3.21
CA GLN A 209 13.79 -17.16 -3.86
C GLN A 209 12.94 -16.12 -4.61
N GLN A 210 12.77 -14.93 -4.03
CA GLN A 210 12.07 -13.83 -4.71
C GLN A 210 12.80 -13.38 -5.98
N ARG A 211 14.14 -13.38 -5.97
CA ARG A 211 14.94 -13.08 -7.16
C ARG A 211 14.80 -14.17 -8.22
N ALA A 212 14.81 -15.44 -7.83
CA ALA A 212 14.54 -16.55 -8.75
C ALA A 212 13.14 -16.44 -9.40
N VAL A 213 12.13 -16.01 -8.64
CA VAL A 213 10.79 -15.71 -9.17
C VAL A 213 10.84 -14.58 -10.19
N LEU A 214 11.56 -13.50 -9.92
CA LEU A 214 11.71 -12.36 -10.83
C LEU A 214 12.37 -12.78 -12.14
N ASP A 215 13.44 -13.58 -12.06
CA ASP A 215 14.17 -14.10 -13.22
C ASP A 215 13.29 -15.03 -14.06
N ALA A 216 12.54 -15.91 -13.41
CA ALA A 216 11.59 -16.81 -14.07
C ALA A 216 10.42 -16.06 -14.74
N MET A 217 9.96 -14.96 -14.14
CA MET A 217 8.97 -14.07 -14.75
C MET A 217 9.49 -13.41 -16.03
N ALA A 218 10.74 -12.94 -16.00
CA ALA A 218 11.37 -12.33 -17.16
C ALA A 218 11.58 -13.34 -18.29
N LEU A 219 12.00 -14.58 -17.98
CA LEU A 219 12.20 -15.63 -18.95
C LEU A 219 10.91 -16.09 -19.64
N ASN A 220 9.82 -16.21 -18.89
CA ASN A 220 8.55 -16.75 -19.38
C ASN A 220 7.56 -15.65 -19.81
N ASP A 221 7.96 -14.36 -19.75
CA ASP A 221 7.10 -13.19 -19.99
C ASP A 221 5.74 -13.34 -19.29
N CYS A 222 5.77 -13.69 -18.02
CA CYS A 222 4.57 -13.95 -17.25
C CYS A 222 4.68 -13.44 -15.81
N THR A 223 3.55 -13.24 -15.17
CA THR A 223 3.49 -12.95 -13.73
C THR A 223 2.82 -14.09 -12.99
N PRO A 224 3.18 -14.43 -11.75
CA PRO A 224 2.59 -15.55 -11.04
C PRO A 224 1.10 -15.33 -10.76
N SER A 225 0.28 -16.35 -10.97
CA SER A 225 -1.10 -16.38 -10.50
C SER A 225 -1.14 -16.56 -8.97
N HIS A 226 -2.27 -16.27 -8.35
CA HIS A 226 -2.44 -16.47 -6.91
C HIS A 226 -2.21 -17.93 -6.50
N ALA A 227 -2.70 -18.89 -7.28
CA ALA A 227 -2.50 -20.32 -7.04
C ALA A 227 -1.01 -20.73 -7.11
N GLN A 228 -0.28 -20.24 -8.13
CA GLN A 228 1.16 -20.45 -8.25
C GLN A 228 1.92 -19.84 -7.07
N SER A 229 1.58 -18.62 -6.64
CA SER A 229 2.22 -17.97 -5.51
C SER A 229 1.99 -18.73 -4.19
N ILE A 230 0.77 -19.25 -3.96
CA ILE A 230 0.49 -20.11 -2.80
C ILE A 230 1.34 -21.40 -2.85
N ARG A 231 1.46 -22.02 -4.02
CA ARG A 231 2.28 -23.22 -4.20
C ARG A 231 3.76 -22.96 -3.95
N LEU A 232 4.31 -21.87 -4.50
CA LEU A 232 5.69 -21.44 -4.26
C LEU A 232 5.96 -21.23 -2.77
N LYS A 233 5.09 -20.49 -2.09
CA LYS A 233 5.16 -20.29 -0.64
C LYS A 233 5.17 -21.62 0.13
N LYS A 234 4.27 -22.56 -0.21
CA LYS A 234 4.19 -23.86 0.45
C LYS A 234 5.49 -24.66 0.28
N LEU A 235 6.00 -24.73 -0.95
CA LEU A 235 7.27 -25.41 -1.26
C LEU A 235 8.46 -24.77 -0.52
N ALA A 236 8.47 -23.42 -0.40
CA ALA A 236 9.49 -22.73 0.38
C ALA A 236 9.42 -23.09 1.87
N GLN A 237 8.21 -23.14 2.44
CA GLN A 237 8.01 -23.53 3.85
C GLN A 237 8.40 -24.98 4.14
N GLU A 238 8.28 -25.86 3.15
CA GLU A 238 8.70 -27.27 3.21
C GLU A 238 10.21 -27.45 2.94
N GLY A 239 10.93 -26.38 2.57
CA GLY A 239 12.35 -26.43 2.22
C GLY A 239 12.64 -27.12 0.87
N LEU A 240 11.62 -27.23 0.02
CA LEU A 240 11.67 -27.93 -1.27
C LEU A 240 11.77 -26.98 -2.47
N LEU A 241 11.78 -25.66 -2.25
CA LEU A 241 11.81 -24.69 -3.33
C LEU A 241 13.24 -24.43 -3.80
N ASP A 242 13.52 -24.82 -5.03
CA ASP A 242 14.73 -24.47 -5.78
C ASP A 242 14.39 -23.68 -7.07
N ASP A 243 15.40 -23.19 -7.74
CA ASP A 243 15.23 -22.40 -8.97
C ASP A 243 14.51 -23.19 -10.07
N GLN A 244 14.81 -24.48 -10.21
CA GLN A 244 14.19 -25.33 -11.24
C GLN A 244 12.68 -25.45 -11.01
N ILE A 245 12.29 -25.63 -9.75
CA ILE A 245 10.89 -25.71 -9.36
C ILE A 245 10.19 -24.36 -9.58
N VAL A 246 10.85 -23.25 -9.25
CA VAL A 246 10.30 -21.91 -9.55
C VAL A 246 10.02 -21.75 -11.05
N TYR A 247 10.99 -22.09 -11.90
CA TYR A 247 10.83 -22.03 -13.36
C TYR A 247 9.70 -22.95 -13.83
N ALA A 248 9.65 -24.18 -13.36
CA ALA A 248 8.61 -25.16 -13.73
C ALA A 248 7.20 -24.67 -13.34
N VAL A 249 7.02 -24.13 -12.13
CA VAL A 249 5.72 -23.61 -11.65
C VAL A 249 5.27 -22.42 -12.48
N LEU A 250 6.17 -21.52 -12.87
CA LEU A 250 5.82 -20.33 -13.66
C LEU A 250 5.62 -20.62 -15.15
N ALA A 251 6.25 -21.69 -15.68
CA ALA A 251 6.04 -22.15 -17.06
C ALA A 251 4.70 -22.89 -17.26
N GLU A 252 3.99 -23.29 -16.17
CA GLU A 252 2.69 -23.93 -16.27
C GLU A 252 1.65 -23.00 -16.93
N THR A 253 0.93 -23.53 -17.92
CA THR A 253 -0.17 -22.79 -18.59
C THR A 253 -1.25 -22.44 -17.58
N LYS A 254 -1.55 -21.16 -17.42
CA LYS A 254 -2.59 -20.71 -16.50
C LYS A 254 -3.97 -21.16 -16.98
N PRO A 255 -4.88 -21.58 -16.08
CA PRO A 255 -6.24 -21.99 -16.46
C PRO A 255 -7.01 -20.94 -17.27
N ASN A 256 -6.70 -19.65 -17.06
CA ASN A 256 -7.33 -18.55 -17.81
C ASN A 256 -6.75 -18.35 -19.22
N GLN A 257 -5.62 -18.95 -19.54
CA GLN A 257 -4.99 -18.90 -20.88
C GLN A 257 -5.41 -20.08 -21.77
N GLN A 258 -6.07 -21.09 -21.19
CA GLN A 258 -6.69 -22.13 -21.98
C GLN A 258 -7.92 -21.55 -22.69
N GLU A 259 -7.99 -21.72 -24.03
CA GLU A 259 -9.17 -21.36 -24.78
C GLU A 259 -10.37 -22.14 -24.24
N GLN A 260 -11.26 -21.42 -23.54
CA GLN A 260 -12.50 -21.98 -23.00
C GLN A 260 -13.68 -21.43 -23.78
N LEU A 261 -14.39 -22.29 -24.48
CA LEU A 261 -15.67 -21.95 -25.05
C LEU A 261 -16.73 -22.03 -23.94
N LYS A 262 -17.19 -20.88 -23.45
CA LYS A 262 -18.21 -20.80 -22.39
C LYS A 262 -19.59 -20.56 -23.02
N PHE A 263 -20.50 -21.47 -22.79
CA PHE A 263 -21.92 -21.28 -23.14
C PHE A 263 -22.72 -20.92 -21.88
N LYS A 264 -23.63 -19.97 -21.99
CA LYS A 264 -24.57 -19.71 -20.90
C LYS A 264 -25.53 -20.90 -20.77
N ARG A 265 -25.78 -21.35 -19.54
CA ARG A 265 -26.65 -22.47 -19.25
C ARG A 265 -28.05 -22.29 -19.87
N GLU A 266 -28.55 -21.06 -19.93
CA GLU A 266 -29.82 -20.69 -20.54
C GLU A 266 -29.87 -20.95 -22.06
N GLU A 267 -28.76 -20.73 -22.76
CA GLU A 267 -28.63 -20.98 -24.21
C GLU A 267 -28.66 -22.48 -24.52
N LEU A 268 -28.10 -23.29 -23.64
CA LEU A 268 -28.06 -24.74 -23.81
C LEU A 268 -29.34 -25.41 -23.34
N ARG A 269 -30.08 -24.82 -22.37
CA ARG A 269 -31.22 -25.41 -21.70
C ARG A 269 -32.35 -25.81 -22.67
N LYS A 270 -32.55 -25.09 -23.79
CA LYS A 270 -33.55 -25.37 -24.82
C LYS A 270 -33.27 -26.65 -25.63
N TYR A 271 -32.06 -27.18 -25.57
CA TYR A 271 -31.66 -28.39 -26.30
C TYR A 271 -31.66 -29.65 -25.43
N PHE A 272 -31.90 -29.53 -24.13
CA PHE A 272 -31.84 -30.62 -23.17
C PHE A 272 -33.12 -30.72 -22.34
N PRO A 273 -33.53 -31.96 -21.94
CA PRO A 273 -34.68 -32.16 -21.07
C PRO A 273 -34.52 -31.48 -19.71
N SER A 274 -35.64 -31.10 -19.09
CA SER A 274 -35.67 -30.57 -17.74
C SER A 274 -35.16 -31.63 -16.74
N GLY A 275 -34.14 -31.31 -15.97
CA GLY A 275 -33.52 -32.22 -15.00
C GLY A 275 -32.18 -32.83 -15.42
N TYR A 276 -31.68 -32.53 -16.63
CA TYR A 276 -30.34 -32.95 -17.05
C TYR A 276 -29.27 -32.33 -16.18
N THR A 277 -28.31 -33.18 -15.73
CA THR A 277 -27.13 -32.73 -15.02
C THR A 277 -26.10 -32.15 -16.00
N GLU A 278 -25.17 -31.34 -15.49
CA GLU A 278 -24.09 -30.71 -16.29
C GLU A 278 -23.23 -31.76 -16.99
N GLU A 279 -22.96 -32.87 -16.32
CA GLU A 279 -22.18 -34.00 -16.89
C GLU A 279 -22.94 -34.70 -18.04
N GLN A 280 -24.27 -34.84 -17.92
CA GLN A 280 -25.10 -35.39 -18.99
C GLN A 280 -25.12 -34.48 -20.20
N MET A 281 -25.32 -33.16 -20.00
CA MET A 281 -25.28 -32.18 -21.08
C MET A 281 -23.90 -32.20 -21.80
N ARG A 282 -22.82 -32.22 -21.07
CA ARG A 282 -21.46 -32.27 -21.63
C ARG A 282 -21.25 -33.52 -22.48
N ARG A 283 -21.69 -34.67 -22.00
CA ARG A 283 -21.57 -35.96 -22.70
C ARG A 283 -22.34 -35.95 -24.03
N ASP A 284 -23.56 -35.42 -24.02
CA ASP A 284 -24.38 -35.37 -25.20
C ASP A 284 -23.91 -34.32 -26.23
N ILE A 285 -23.38 -33.20 -25.75
CA ILE A 285 -22.69 -32.22 -26.63
C ILE A 285 -21.53 -32.89 -27.38
N ILE A 286 -20.64 -33.61 -26.65
CA ILE A 286 -19.49 -34.29 -27.26
C ILE A 286 -19.97 -35.30 -28.32
N LYS A 287 -20.96 -36.14 -27.99
CA LYS A 287 -21.54 -37.11 -28.94
C LYS A 287 -22.12 -36.40 -30.18
N GLY A 288 -22.85 -35.32 -29.98
CA GLY A 288 -23.40 -34.54 -31.09
C GLY A 288 -22.33 -33.95 -32.01
N LEU A 289 -21.25 -33.42 -31.42
CA LEU A 289 -20.11 -32.91 -32.21
C LEU A 289 -19.38 -34.01 -32.97
N GLU A 290 -19.21 -35.21 -32.39
CA GLU A 290 -18.64 -36.36 -33.08
C GLU A 290 -19.50 -36.80 -34.28
N LEU A 291 -20.84 -36.84 -34.14
CA LEU A 291 -21.73 -37.13 -35.24
C LEU A 291 -21.66 -36.10 -36.36
N LEU A 292 -21.61 -34.81 -36.03
CA LEU A 292 -21.42 -33.71 -36.98
C LEU A 292 -20.09 -33.81 -37.71
N LYS A 293 -19.01 -34.19 -37.00
CA LYS A 293 -17.69 -34.39 -37.60
C LYS A 293 -17.73 -35.52 -38.65
N ARG A 294 -18.29 -36.68 -38.30
CA ARG A 294 -18.46 -37.84 -39.23
C ARG A 294 -19.34 -37.48 -40.43
N GLN A 295 -20.36 -36.65 -40.24
CA GLN A 295 -21.23 -36.20 -41.33
C GLN A 295 -20.47 -35.27 -42.31
N ARG A 296 -19.65 -34.36 -41.76
CA ARG A 296 -18.79 -33.48 -42.58
C ARG A 296 -17.71 -34.24 -43.36
N GLU A 297 -17.11 -35.25 -42.78
CA GLU A 297 -16.16 -36.13 -43.43
C GLU A 297 -16.81 -36.88 -44.60
N ARG A 298 -17.96 -37.51 -44.38
CA ARG A 298 -18.73 -38.17 -45.46
C ARG A 298 -19.12 -37.24 -46.61
N ASN A 299 -19.52 -36.02 -46.30
CA ASN A 299 -19.90 -35.05 -47.33
C ASN A 299 -18.67 -34.48 -48.08
N ARG A 300 -17.47 -34.64 -47.55
CA ARG A 300 -16.21 -34.22 -48.21
C ARG A 300 -15.70 -35.28 -49.18
N ASP A 301 -15.95 -36.56 -48.88
CA ASP A 301 -15.57 -37.70 -49.72
C ASP A 301 -16.53 -37.92 -50.91
N VAL A 302 -17.66 -37.22 -50.94
CA VAL A 302 -18.67 -37.28 -52.00
C VAL A 302 -18.55 -36.13 -53.03
N ARG A 303 -17.59 -35.21 -52.80
CA ARG A 303 -17.21 -34.12 -53.74
C ARG A 303 -15.87 -34.40 -54.37
#